data_15c7ef8d86bdc0f2d07e1ebc77829973
#
_entry.id   15c7ef8d86bdc0f2d07e1ebc77829973
#
_cell.length_a   1.000
_cell.length_b   1.000
_cell.length_c   1.000
_cell.angle_alpha   90.00
_cell.angle_beta   90.00
_cell.angle_gamma   90.00
#
_symmetry.space_group_name_H-M   'P 1'
#
loop_
_entity.id
_entity.type
_entity.pdbx_description
1 polymer ?
#
loop_
_entity_poly.entity_id
_entity_poly.type
_entity_poly.pdbx_seq_one_letter_code
_entity_poly.pdbx_strand_id
1 'polypeptide(L)'
;MDKEKLTDLVRNILWTVLLIAALIYGIASGHWKAFIILAVLFVSIKSVLLLMQLKLRKTAKELKETLESQGRPSYVPKPSEIEAMQNKANAISDHIKKQCPPQRCLSFAICQKENPITPFDSKLGGIPYWDAAKPYPTDAKGRPMAMVMQVNFEEIQIPHVDPLPQSGMLQFFITSDESVLEESYGINFDDPTSQANCRVVYHEIVNRDIDIKTLGQYPRCEDVENSPVKGEYPLWALPGDSCINRTCNGFEQLFADAVKQLYGDKLETPYFDDYLKKILPEEHRNEVDDALVMGDNPMYYGPTWKNFQMLGFPAFEQYDERPEGCRCDTLLLQIPTIENINESQGGNWSTIWGDCGSARLFINADNLRRRDFSQVYFEFQCY
;
A
#
# COMPACT_ATOMS: atom_id res chain seq x y z
N MET A 1 -21.98 -4.85 -42.19
CA MET A 1 -20.93 -5.79 -41.79
C MET A 1 -19.85 -4.96 -41.08
N ASP A 2 -19.53 -5.27 -39.85
CA ASP A 2 -18.62 -4.53 -39.01
C ASP A 2 -17.23 -4.53 -39.67
N LYS A 3 -16.51 -3.38 -39.60
CA LYS A 3 -15.21 -3.18 -40.25
C LYS A 3 -14.18 -4.24 -39.84
N GLU A 4 -14.29 -4.69 -38.61
CA GLU A 4 -13.43 -5.73 -38.00
C GLU A 4 -13.71 -7.11 -38.58
N LYS A 5 -14.98 -7.47 -38.80
CA LYS A 5 -15.41 -8.73 -39.45
C LYS A 5 -14.99 -8.79 -40.92
N LEU A 6 -14.99 -7.65 -41.61
CA LEU A 6 -14.52 -7.56 -42.99
C LEU A 6 -13.00 -7.76 -43.08
N THR A 7 -12.25 -7.17 -42.18
CA THR A 7 -10.80 -7.32 -42.13
C THR A 7 -10.40 -8.76 -41.83
N ASP A 8 -11.06 -9.43 -40.89
CA ASP A 8 -10.83 -10.83 -40.58
C ASP A 8 -11.18 -11.78 -41.75
N LEU A 9 -12.26 -11.49 -42.46
CA LEU A 9 -12.65 -12.26 -43.64
C LEU A 9 -11.60 -12.13 -44.75
N VAL A 10 -11.18 -10.90 -45.07
CA VAL A 10 -10.15 -10.63 -46.10
C VAL A 10 -8.81 -11.31 -45.70
N ARG A 11 -8.40 -11.22 -44.47
CA ARG A 11 -7.19 -11.89 -43.95
C ARG A 11 -7.27 -13.42 -44.08
N ASN A 12 -8.40 -14.02 -43.79
CA ASN A 12 -8.61 -15.46 -43.91
C ASN A 12 -8.62 -15.93 -45.36
N ILE A 13 -9.22 -15.17 -46.28
CA ILE A 13 -9.18 -15.43 -47.70
C ILE A 13 -7.74 -15.37 -48.24
N LEU A 14 -6.99 -14.32 -47.88
CA LEU A 14 -5.59 -14.14 -48.29
C LEU A 14 -4.72 -15.32 -47.87
N TRP A 15 -4.83 -15.76 -46.60
CA TRP A 15 -4.09 -16.93 -46.10
C TRP A 15 -4.48 -18.23 -46.81
N THR A 16 -5.75 -18.42 -47.17
CA THR A 16 -6.21 -19.60 -47.89
C THR A 16 -5.62 -19.64 -49.30
N VAL A 17 -5.59 -18.49 -49.97
CA VAL A 17 -4.99 -18.37 -51.32
C VAL A 17 -3.47 -18.66 -51.30
N LEU A 18 -2.75 -18.13 -50.28
CA LEU A 18 -1.32 -18.39 -50.10
C LEU A 18 -1.04 -19.87 -49.84
N LEU A 19 -1.85 -20.55 -49.07
CA LEU A 19 -1.72 -21.98 -48.78
C LEU A 19 -1.94 -22.82 -50.02
N ILE A 20 -2.95 -22.49 -50.85
CA ILE A 20 -3.21 -23.17 -52.13
C ILE A 20 -2.05 -22.96 -53.13
N ALA A 21 -1.52 -21.72 -53.20
CA ALA A 21 -0.38 -21.42 -54.09
C ALA A 21 0.88 -22.17 -53.65
N ALA A 22 1.18 -22.25 -52.31
CA ALA A 22 2.27 -23.02 -51.80
C ALA A 22 2.15 -24.53 -52.06
N LEU A 23 0.91 -25.07 -51.99
CA LEU A 23 0.64 -26.48 -52.27
C LEU A 23 0.91 -26.82 -53.76
N ILE A 24 0.44 -25.94 -54.64
CA ILE A 24 0.67 -26.06 -56.10
C ILE A 24 2.18 -26.01 -56.41
N TYR A 25 2.89 -25.06 -55.83
CA TYR A 25 4.36 -24.94 -55.97
C TYR A 25 5.09 -26.18 -55.46
N GLY A 26 4.68 -26.70 -54.29
CA GLY A 26 5.28 -27.93 -53.69
C GLY A 26 5.09 -29.17 -54.55
N ILE A 27 3.96 -29.32 -55.21
CA ILE A 27 3.70 -30.38 -56.17
C ILE A 27 4.59 -30.23 -57.44
N ALA A 28 4.67 -29.01 -57.97
CA ALA A 28 5.47 -28.69 -59.14
C ALA A 28 7.00 -28.85 -58.90
N SER A 29 7.49 -28.58 -57.70
CA SER A 29 8.90 -28.69 -57.34
C SER A 29 9.36 -30.07 -56.83
N GLY A 30 8.44 -31.04 -56.72
CA GLY A 30 8.74 -32.38 -56.20
C GLY A 30 8.90 -32.52 -54.71
N HIS A 31 8.73 -31.41 -53.95
CA HIS A 31 8.87 -31.35 -52.47
C HIS A 31 7.55 -31.47 -51.72
N TRP A 32 6.55 -32.10 -52.29
CA TRP A 32 5.18 -32.18 -51.81
C TRP A 32 5.03 -32.70 -50.36
N LYS A 33 5.94 -33.63 -49.90
CA LYS A 33 5.90 -34.15 -48.54
C LYS A 33 6.17 -33.10 -47.50
N ALA A 34 7.14 -32.20 -47.73
CA ALA A 34 7.47 -31.11 -46.82
C ALA A 34 6.32 -30.08 -46.71
N PHE A 35 5.63 -29.82 -47.85
CA PHE A 35 4.47 -28.90 -47.87
C PHE A 35 3.25 -29.47 -47.15
N ILE A 36 3.03 -30.81 -47.24
CA ILE A 36 1.94 -31.44 -46.46
C ILE A 36 2.19 -31.31 -44.97
N ILE A 37 3.44 -31.55 -44.50
CA ILE A 37 3.82 -31.41 -43.08
C ILE A 37 3.59 -29.96 -42.60
N LEU A 38 4.01 -28.97 -43.38
CA LEU A 38 3.77 -27.55 -43.08
C LEU A 38 2.29 -27.19 -43.05
N ALA A 39 1.49 -27.73 -43.99
CA ALA A 39 0.05 -27.48 -44.00
C ALA A 39 -0.67 -28.10 -42.78
N VAL A 40 -0.27 -29.33 -42.39
CA VAL A 40 -0.81 -29.96 -41.16
C VAL A 40 -0.43 -29.20 -39.93
N LEU A 41 0.83 -28.77 -39.80
CA LEU A 41 1.28 -27.91 -38.70
C LEU A 41 0.49 -26.58 -38.63
N PHE A 42 0.28 -25.94 -39.77
CA PHE A 42 -0.45 -24.70 -39.85
C PHE A 42 -1.94 -24.86 -39.43
N VAL A 43 -2.59 -25.92 -39.88
CA VAL A 43 -3.99 -26.24 -39.49
C VAL A 43 -4.05 -26.56 -38.00
N SER A 44 -3.08 -27.28 -37.45
CA SER A 44 -3.00 -27.60 -36.03
C SER A 44 -2.83 -26.33 -35.18
N ILE A 45 -1.93 -25.43 -35.58
CA ILE A 45 -1.70 -24.15 -34.88
C ILE A 45 -2.98 -23.28 -34.94
N LYS A 46 -3.63 -23.18 -36.12
CA LYS A 46 -4.90 -22.44 -36.24
C LYS A 46 -6.01 -23.04 -35.38
N SER A 47 -6.09 -24.36 -35.30
CA SER A 47 -7.08 -25.04 -34.45
C SER A 47 -6.83 -24.76 -32.96
N VAL A 48 -5.58 -24.79 -32.51
CA VAL A 48 -5.20 -24.43 -31.13
C VAL A 48 -5.52 -22.97 -30.83
N LEU A 49 -5.18 -22.05 -31.74
CA LEU A 49 -5.50 -20.62 -31.59
C LEU A 49 -7.01 -20.36 -31.52
N LEU A 50 -7.78 -21.07 -32.35
CA LEU A 50 -9.25 -20.98 -32.33
C LEU A 50 -9.82 -21.50 -31.01
N LEU A 51 -9.33 -22.63 -30.50
CA LEU A 51 -9.74 -23.17 -29.21
C LEU A 51 -9.39 -22.22 -28.06
N MET A 52 -8.20 -21.60 -28.09
CA MET A 52 -7.80 -20.57 -27.13
C MET A 52 -8.74 -19.34 -27.20
N GLN A 53 -9.06 -18.87 -28.39
CA GLN A 53 -10.01 -17.75 -28.56
C GLN A 53 -11.41 -18.09 -28.05
N LEU A 54 -11.89 -19.32 -28.31
CA LEU A 54 -13.19 -19.78 -27.79
C LEU A 54 -13.18 -19.88 -26.27
N LYS A 55 -12.07 -20.39 -25.68
CA LYS A 55 -11.90 -20.44 -24.22
C LYS A 55 -11.86 -19.05 -23.62
N LEU A 56 -11.10 -18.12 -24.19
CA LEU A 56 -11.04 -16.72 -23.76
C LEU A 56 -12.42 -16.03 -23.85
N ARG A 57 -13.18 -16.26 -24.93
CA ARG A 57 -14.55 -15.72 -25.04
C ARG A 57 -15.49 -16.30 -24.01
N LYS A 58 -15.35 -17.60 -23.68
CA LYS A 58 -16.15 -18.24 -22.64
C LYS A 58 -15.81 -17.66 -21.27
N THR A 59 -14.51 -17.55 -20.93
CA THR A 59 -14.05 -16.94 -19.67
C THR A 59 -14.45 -15.47 -19.57
N ALA A 60 -14.36 -14.70 -20.66
CA ALA A 60 -14.81 -13.30 -20.69
C ALA A 60 -16.33 -13.17 -20.50
N LYS A 61 -17.12 -14.14 -21.03
CA LYS A 61 -18.56 -14.19 -20.83
C LYS A 61 -18.91 -14.56 -19.38
N GLU A 62 -18.25 -15.57 -18.81
CA GLU A 62 -18.41 -15.97 -17.41
C GLU A 62 -17.98 -14.85 -16.46
N LEU A 63 -16.87 -14.15 -16.74
CA LEU A 63 -16.43 -12.97 -15.98
C LEU A 63 -17.46 -11.83 -16.09
N LYS A 64 -18.01 -11.60 -17.29
CA LYS A 64 -19.06 -10.59 -17.49
C LYS A 64 -20.33 -10.95 -16.72
N GLU A 65 -20.77 -12.21 -16.78
CA GLU A 65 -21.94 -12.70 -16.03
C GLU A 65 -21.68 -12.65 -14.50
N THR A 66 -20.46 -12.92 -14.06
CA THR A 66 -20.04 -12.79 -12.65
C THR A 66 -20.00 -11.31 -12.22
N LEU A 67 -19.47 -10.42 -13.05
CA LEU A 67 -19.48 -8.97 -12.81
C LEU A 67 -20.90 -8.38 -12.88
N GLU A 68 -21.78 -8.94 -13.70
CA GLU A 68 -23.20 -8.57 -13.75
C GLU A 68 -23.99 -9.16 -12.57
N SER A 69 -23.57 -10.31 -12.01
CA SER A 69 -24.16 -10.91 -10.80
C SER A 69 -23.59 -10.34 -9.49
N GLN A 70 -22.40 -9.74 -9.52
CA GLN A 70 -21.81 -8.97 -8.41
C GLN A 70 -22.26 -7.50 -8.41
N GLY A 71 -23.50 -7.26 -8.87
CA GLY A 71 -24.21 -6.01 -8.69
C GLY A 71 -23.41 -4.78 -9.13
N ARG A 72 -23.53 -4.34 -10.37
CA ARG A 72 -23.42 -2.91 -10.61
C ARG A 72 -24.40 -2.23 -9.65
N PRO A 73 -24.01 -1.14 -8.96
CA PRO A 73 -25.00 -0.38 -8.21
C PRO A 73 -26.17 -0.12 -9.15
N SER A 74 -27.35 -0.58 -8.79
CA SER A 74 -28.56 -0.45 -9.61
C SER A 74 -28.97 1.01 -9.74
N TYR A 75 -28.40 1.86 -8.88
CA TYR A 75 -28.62 3.29 -8.83
C TYR A 75 -27.32 4.07 -8.99
N VAL A 76 -27.31 4.97 -9.95
CA VAL A 76 -26.24 5.97 -10.12
C VAL A 76 -26.80 7.32 -9.65
N PRO A 77 -26.29 7.90 -8.56
CA PRO A 77 -26.73 9.18 -8.06
C PRO A 77 -26.62 10.28 -9.12
N LYS A 78 -27.57 11.20 -9.13
CA LYS A 78 -27.50 12.39 -9.99
C LYS A 78 -26.32 13.27 -9.57
N PRO A 79 -25.69 14.01 -10.50
CA PRO A 79 -24.61 14.94 -10.15
C PRO A 79 -24.96 15.91 -9.00
N SER A 80 -26.20 16.38 -8.93
CA SER A 80 -26.68 17.25 -7.86
C SER A 80 -26.78 16.56 -6.48
N GLU A 81 -27.03 15.26 -6.45
CA GLU A 81 -27.06 14.46 -5.22
C GLU A 81 -25.64 14.21 -4.73
N ILE A 82 -24.72 13.88 -5.64
CA ILE A 82 -23.30 13.74 -5.34
C ILE A 82 -22.74 15.07 -4.78
N GLU A 83 -23.00 16.18 -5.45
CA GLU A 83 -22.57 17.50 -5.01
C GLU A 83 -23.14 17.84 -3.63
N ALA A 84 -24.41 17.53 -3.37
CA ALA A 84 -25.03 17.77 -2.06
C ALA A 84 -24.39 16.93 -0.95
N MET A 85 -24.08 15.66 -1.21
CA MET A 85 -23.39 14.78 -0.27
C MET A 85 -21.96 15.30 0.01
N GLN A 86 -21.20 15.65 -1.02
CA GLN A 86 -19.85 16.19 -0.88
C GLN A 86 -19.82 17.53 -0.13
N ASN A 87 -20.74 18.43 -0.42
CA ASN A 87 -20.86 19.70 0.28
C ASN A 87 -21.16 19.49 1.77
N LYS A 88 -22.03 18.53 2.08
CA LYS A 88 -22.34 18.16 3.47
C LYS A 88 -21.12 17.54 4.16
N ALA A 89 -20.41 16.64 3.50
CA ALA A 89 -19.16 16.02 3.98
C ALA A 89 -18.09 17.09 4.27
N ASN A 90 -17.88 18.02 3.34
CA ASN A 90 -16.92 19.11 3.51
C ASN A 90 -17.27 20.02 4.69
N ALA A 91 -18.53 20.39 4.84
CA ALA A 91 -18.97 21.23 5.96
C ALA A 91 -18.75 20.55 7.31
N ILE A 92 -19.01 19.24 7.42
CA ILE A 92 -18.74 18.44 8.61
C ILE A 92 -17.23 18.36 8.87
N SER A 93 -16.44 18.05 7.83
CA SER A 93 -14.97 17.97 7.92
C SER A 93 -14.35 19.30 8.35
N ASP A 94 -14.82 20.41 7.81
CA ASP A 94 -14.34 21.74 8.20
C ASP A 94 -14.71 22.10 9.65
N HIS A 95 -15.87 21.62 10.12
CA HIS A 95 -16.25 21.78 11.52
C HIS A 95 -15.34 20.95 12.43
N ILE A 96 -15.09 19.68 12.10
CA ILE A 96 -14.18 18.80 12.85
C ILE A 96 -12.77 19.38 12.89
N LYS A 97 -12.23 19.90 11.76
CA LYS A 97 -10.90 20.55 11.70
C LYS A 97 -10.76 21.75 12.64
N LYS A 98 -11.85 22.45 12.93
CA LYS A 98 -11.83 23.54 13.90
C LYS A 98 -11.74 23.04 15.34
N GLN A 99 -12.31 21.88 15.63
CA GLN A 99 -12.27 21.26 16.97
C GLN A 99 -10.99 20.46 17.17
N CYS A 100 -10.54 19.77 16.13
CA CYS A 100 -9.35 18.95 16.10
C CYS A 100 -8.51 19.34 14.88
N PRO A 101 -7.62 20.34 15.01
CA PRO A 101 -6.83 20.84 13.90
C PRO A 101 -5.90 19.77 13.32
N PRO A 102 -5.58 19.86 12.01
CA PRO A 102 -4.58 19.00 11.41
C PRO A 102 -3.25 19.07 12.15
N GLN A 103 -2.58 17.94 12.28
CA GLN A 103 -1.27 17.83 12.91
C GLN A 103 -0.18 17.75 11.84
N ARG A 104 0.93 18.45 12.10
CA ARG A 104 2.12 18.35 11.24
C ARG A 104 2.66 16.93 11.28
N CYS A 105 3.05 16.42 10.12
CA CYS A 105 3.69 15.13 9.97
C CYS A 105 4.84 15.20 8.97
N LEU A 106 5.70 14.19 9.02
CA LEU A 106 6.74 13.92 8.04
C LEU A 106 6.27 12.73 7.20
N SER A 107 6.00 12.96 5.93
CA SER A 107 5.62 11.90 4.99
C SER A 107 6.81 11.45 4.16
N PHE A 108 6.76 10.23 3.63
CA PHE A 108 7.81 9.70 2.76
C PHE A 108 7.21 9.17 1.47
N ALA A 109 7.96 9.33 0.39
CA ALA A 109 7.67 8.71 -0.90
C ALA A 109 8.86 7.87 -1.35
N ILE A 110 8.59 6.72 -1.96
CA ILE A 110 9.61 5.97 -2.68
C ILE A 110 9.99 6.79 -3.91
N CYS A 111 11.28 7.04 -4.08
CA CYS A 111 11.80 7.82 -5.19
C CYS A 111 12.76 6.98 -6.05
N GLN A 112 13.00 7.45 -7.28
CA GLN A 112 14.13 6.97 -8.08
C GLN A 112 15.34 7.81 -7.75
N LYS A 113 16.49 7.17 -7.54
CA LYS A 113 17.76 7.83 -7.27
C LYS A 113 18.70 7.61 -8.44
N GLU A 114 19.32 8.69 -8.94
CA GLU A 114 20.30 8.60 -10.02
C GLU A 114 21.59 7.90 -9.58
N ASN A 115 21.98 8.10 -8.32
CA ASN A 115 23.16 7.47 -7.73
C ASN A 115 22.78 6.19 -6.98
N PRO A 116 23.71 5.21 -6.86
CA PRO A 116 23.49 4.02 -6.05
C PRO A 116 23.07 4.38 -4.62
N ILE A 117 22.15 3.59 -4.06
CA ILE A 117 21.71 3.72 -2.68
C ILE A 117 22.88 3.34 -1.76
N THR A 118 23.09 4.12 -0.72
CA THR A 118 24.16 3.92 0.25
C THR A 118 23.60 3.50 1.61
N PRO A 119 24.43 3.00 2.53
CA PRO A 119 24.01 2.76 3.91
C PRO A 119 23.59 4.02 4.68
N PHE A 120 23.90 5.20 4.17
CA PHE A 120 23.56 6.47 4.84
C PHE A 120 22.23 7.07 4.41
N ASP A 121 21.63 6.57 3.33
CA ASP A 121 20.38 7.10 2.78
C ASP A 121 19.17 6.73 3.64
N SER A 122 18.16 7.60 3.67
CA SER A 122 16.82 7.23 4.13
C SER A 122 16.22 6.23 3.15
N LYS A 123 15.79 5.05 3.63
CA LYS A 123 15.35 3.95 2.77
C LYS A 123 14.54 2.87 3.47
N LEU A 124 13.88 2.05 2.66
CA LEU A 124 13.32 0.75 3.04
C LEU A 124 14.28 -0.35 2.63
N GLY A 125 14.42 -1.38 3.46
CA GLY A 125 15.23 -2.55 3.18
C GLY A 125 16.70 -2.26 2.88
N GLY A 126 17.34 -3.21 2.20
CA GLY A 126 18.73 -3.11 1.80
C GLY A 126 19.74 -3.22 2.96
N ILE A 127 20.96 -2.78 2.69
CA ILE A 127 22.05 -2.83 3.66
C ILE A 127 21.90 -1.68 4.70
N PRO A 128 21.72 -1.98 6.00
CA PRO A 128 21.57 -0.94 7.01
C PRO A 128 22.87 -0.15 7.22
N TYR A 129 22.75 1.10 7.67
CA TYR A 129 23.86 1.75 8.37
C TYR A 129 24.12 1.02 9.68
N TRP A 130 25.39 0.78 10.00
CA TRP A 130 25.77 0.30 11.32
C TRP A 130 27.20 0.69 11.68
N ASP A 131 27.39 1.22 12.88
CA ASP A 131 28.72 1.43 13.44
C ASP A 131 29.13 0.20 14.25
N ALA A 132 30.16 -0.51 13.80
CA ALA A 132 30.67 -1.73 14.42
C ALA A 132 31.15 -1.55 15.87
N ALA A 133 31.31 -0.32 16.33
CA ALA A 133 31.57 -0.03 17.74
C ALA A 133 30.39 -0.35 18.67
N LYS A 134 29.19 -0.55 18.09
CA LYS A 134 27.96 -0.93 18.80
C LYS A 134 27.56 -2.37 18.47
N PRO A 135 26.96 -3.11 19.44
CA PRO A 135 26.41 -4.44 19.14
C PRO A 135 25.27 -4.31 18.17
N TYR A 136 25.26 -5.14 17.13
CA TYR A 136 24.18 -5.19 16.16
C TYR A 136 22.90 -5.75 16.80
N PRO A 137 21.68 -5.26 16.43
CA PRO A 137 20.44 -5.74 17.00
C PRO A 137 20.22 -7.22 16.68
N THR A 138 19.87 -7.97 17.73
CA THR A 138 19.56 -9.38 17.64
C THR A 138 18.17 -9.66 18.21
N ASP A 139 17.52 -10.68 17.67
CA ASP A 139 16.23 -11.15 18.16
C ASP A 139 16.34 -11.96 19.46
N ALA A 140 15.21 -12.46 19.97
CA ALA A 140 15.15 -13.24 21.21
C ALA A 140 16.00 -14.52 21.18
N LYS A 141 16.33 -15.03 19.99
CA LYS A 141 17.20 -16.21 19.79
C LYS A 141 18.66 -15.84 19.49
N GLY A 142 19.01 -14.56 19.52
CA GLY A 142 20.36 -14.05 19.26
C GLY A 142 20.73 -13.95 17.79
N ARG A 143 19.80 -14.06 16.86
CA ARG A 143 20.04 -13.91 15.41
C ARG A 143 20.03 -12.44 15.03
N PRO A 144 20.91 -11.99 14.11
CA PRO A 144 20.86 -10.63 13.58
C PRO A 144 19.49 -10.30 12.98
N MET A 145 18.97 -9.13 13.30
CA MET A 145 17.70 -8.65 12.76
C MET A 145 17.89 -8.02 11.38
N ALA A 146 16.82 -8.01 10.57
CA ALA A 146 16.79 -7.34 9.28
C ALA A 146 16.17 -5.94 9.42
N MET A 147 16.76 -4.94 8.75
CA MET A 147 16.27 -3.57 8.78
C MET A 147 15.10 -3.38 7.81
N VAL A 148 13.96 -2.96 8.33
CA VAL A 148 12.76 -2.62 7.57
C VAL A 148 12.87 -1.23 6.96
N MET A 149 13.23 -0.24 7.78
CA MET A 149 13.29 1.16 7.37
C MET A 149 14.36 1.89 8.17
N GLN A 150 15.03 2.84 7.51
CA GLN A 150 15.85 3.83 8.20
C GLN A 150 15.54 5.24 7.68
N VAL A 151 15.64 6.20 8.61
CA VAL A 151 15.46 7.63 8.33
C VAL A 151 16.69 8.36 8.81
N ASN A 152 17.42 8.97 7.90
CA ASN A 152 18.53 9.85 8.20
C ASN A 152 18.03 11.30 8.29
N PHE A 153 17.92 11.83 9.51
CA PHE A 153 17.40 13.18 9.73
C PHE A 153 18.36 14.28 9.21
N GLU A 154 19.64 13.98 9.00
CA GLU A 154 20.59 14.93 8.41
C GLU A 154 20.31 15.22 6.93
N GLU A 155 19.58 14.33 6.25
CA GLU A 155 19.22 14.47 4.82
C GLU A 155 17.86 15.16 4.61
N ILE A 156 17.11 15.39 5.68
CA ILE A 156 15.76 15.98 5.59
C ILE A 156 15.87 17.48 5.38
N GLN A 157 15.53 17.95 4.17
CA GLN A 157 15.63 19.35 3.75
C GLN A 157 14.31 20.11 3.90
N ILE A 158 13.48 19.75 4.87
CA ILE A 158 12.20 20.42 5.16
C ILE A 158 12.25 21.01 6.57
N PRO A 159 11.36 21.99 6.88
CA PRO A 159 11.27 22.51 8.25
C PRO A 159 11.07 21.40 9.26
N HIS A 160 11.81 21.48 10.37
CA HIS A 160 11.74 20.53 11.46
C HIS A 160 10.32 20.36 11.99
N VAL A 161 9.94 19.11 12.27
CA VAL A 161 8.66 18.75 12.86
C VAL A 161 8.90 18.22 14.28
N ASP A 162 8.62 19.05 15.30
CA ASP A 162 8.70 18.63 16.71
C ASP A 162 7.68 17.51 16.98
N PRO A 163 8.03 16.44 17.74
CA PRO A 163 9.24 16.21 18.54
C PRO A 163 10.31 15.31 17.87
N LEU A 164 10.34 15.18 16.53
CA LEU A 164 11.34 14.35 15.85
C LEU A 164 12.77 14.83 16.10
N PRO A 165 13.79 13.98 15.93
CA PRO A 165 15.19 14.39 15.90
C PRO A 165 15.48 15.38 14.76
N GLN A 166 16.43 16.28 14.95
CA GLN A 166 16.95 17.18 13.90
C GLN A 166 18.16 16.60 13.17
N SER A 167 18.79 15.59 13.72
CA SER A 167 19.98 14.93 13.18
C SER A 167 19.98 13.45 13.59
N GLY A 168 20.99 12.71 13.18
CA GLY A 168 21.12 11.31 13.48
C GLY A 168 20.24 10.41 12.60
N MET A 169 20.20 9.13 12.94
CA MET A 169 19.49 8.12 12.14
C MET A 169 18.60 7.25 13.02
N LEU A 170 17.34 7.13 12.64
CA LEU A 170 16.39 6.21 13.24
C LEU A 170 16.24 4.98 12.34
N GLN A 171 16.26 3.79 12.94
CA GLN A 171 16.11 2.54 12.23
C GLN A 171 15.07 1.66 12.91
N PHE A 172 14.28 0.96 12.10
CA PHE A 172 13.36 -0.07 12.55
C PHE A 172 13.79 -1.42 12.00
N PHE A 173 13.98 -2.38 12.91
CA PHE A 173 14.39 -3.76 12.63
C PHE A 173 13.33 -4.74 13.05
N ILE A 174 13.26 -5.88 12.35
CA ILE A 174 12.48 -7.05 12.72
C ILE A 174 13.37 -8.29 12.73
N THR A 175 12.91 -9.35 13.40
CA THR A 175 13.58 -10.64 13.38
C THR A 175 13.83 -11.15 11.95
N SER A 176 14.86 -11.95 11.77
CA SER A 176 15.09 -12.74 10.54
C SER A 176 14.56 -14.19 10.67
N ASP A 177 13.75 -14.50 11.69
CA ASP A 177 13.07 -15.79 11.83
C ASP A 177 11.81 -15.82 10.98
N GLU A 178 11.86 -16.55 9.87
CA GLU A 178 10.76 -16.67 8.90
C GLU A 178 9.45 -17.15 9.54
N SER A 179 9.53 -18.05 10.54
CA SER A 179 8.34 -18.53 11.26
C SER A 179 7.70 -17.44 12.12
N VAL A 180 8.51 -16.60 12.77
CA VAL A 180 8.00 -15.47 13.55
C VAL A 180 7.45 -14.37 12.64
N LEU A 181 8.08 -14.17 11.47
CA LEU A 181 7.57 -13.20 10.48
C LEU A 181 6.22 -13.64 9.90
N GLU A 182 6.05 -14.92 9.61
CA GLU A 182 4.80 -15.49 9.12
C GLU A 182 3.65 -15.30 10.13
N GLU A 183 3.93 -15.47 11.43
CA GLU A 183 2.91 -15.40 12.48
C GLU A 183 2.59 -13.95 12.93
N SER A 184 3.60 -13.09 13.04
CA SER A 184 3.43 -11.81 13.76
C SER A 184 4.31 -10.65 13.33
N TYR A 185 5.16 -10.80 12.31
CA TYR A 185 6.18 -9.82 11.94
C TYR A 185 7.11 -9.41 13.10
N GLY A 186 7.19 -10.22 14.16
CA GLY A 186 7.99 -9.97 15.36
C GLY A 186 7.24 -9.26 16.50
N ILE A 187 5.93 -9.03 16.37
CA ILE A 187 5.10 -8.48 17.43
C ILE A 187 4.94 -9.52 18.55
N ASN A 188 5.01 -9.07 19.79
CA ASN A 188 4.53 -9.81 20.94
C ASN A 188 3.14 -9.29 21.30
N PHE A 189 2.09 -10.07 20.98
CA PHE A 189 0.70 -9.65 21.22
C PHE A 189 0.34 -9.52 22.71
N ASP A 190 1.08 -10.21 23.61
CA ASP A 190 0.89 -10.08 25.06
C ASP A 190 1.57 -8.80 25.61
N ASP A 191 2.64 -8.35 24.96
CA ASP A 191 3.36 -7.12 25.28
C ASP A 191 3.85 -6.43 23.99
N PRO A 192 3.00 -5.65 23.33
CA PRO A 192 3.36 -4.96 22.09
C PRO A 192 4.49 -3.93 22.21
N THR A 193 4.94 -3.63 23.43
CA THR A 193 6.13 -2.80 23.68
C THR A 193 7.42 -3.60 23.77
N SER A 194 7.34 -4.91 23.75
CA SER A 194 8.50 -5.81 23.75
C SER A 194 9.29 -5.67 22.44
N GLN A 195 10.57 -5.34 22.59
CA GLN A 195 11.49 -5.24 21.46
C GLN A 195 12.38 -6.50 21.30
N ALA A 196 11.87 -7.67 21.69
CA ALA A 196 12.61 -8.93 21.61
C ALA A 196 12.80 -9.42 20.17
N ASN A 197 11.77 -9.28 19.31
CA ASN A 197 11.78 -9.70 17.91
C ASN A 197 11.57 -8.53 16.91
N CYS A 198 11.44 -7.32 17.43
CA CYS A 198 11.51 -6.07 16.67
C CYS A 198 12.39 -5.09 17.46
N ARG A 199 12.93 -4.08 16.82
CA ARG A 199 13.78 -3.11 17.50
C ARG A 199 13.78 -1.76 16.81
N VAL A 200 13.63 -0.68 17.59
CA VAL A 200 13.91 0.67 17.14
C VAL A 200 15.27 1.09 17.68
N VAL A 201 16.14 1.54 16.79
CA VAL A 201 17.49 2.01 17.12
C VAL A 201 17.66 3.44 16.65
N TYR A 202 18.22 4.28 17.51
CA TYR A 202 18.59 5.64 17.15
C TYR A 202 20.10 5.85 17.32
N HIS A 203 20.71 6.35 16.26
CA HIS A 203 22.10 6.80 16.23
C HIS A 203 22.12 8.32 16.29
N GLU A 204 22.52 8.88 17.42
CA GLU A 204 22.59 10.33 17.61
C GLU A 204 23.62 10.96 16.65
N ILE A 205 24.70 10.23 16.37
CA ILE A 205 25.76 10.64 15.46
C ILE A 205 25.88 9.57 14.37
N VAL A 206 25.82 9.98 13.11
CA VAL A 206 26.08 9.13 11.96
C VAL A 206 27.57 9.17 11.62
N ASN A 207 28.29 8.13 12.02
CA ASN A 207 29.71 7.99 11.69
C ASN A 207 29.88 7.68 10.20
N ARG A 208 30.47 8.61 9.46
CA ARG A 208 30.69 8.46 8.00
C ARG A 208 31.98 7.69 7.66
N ASP A 209 32.86 7.44 8.67
CA ASP A 209 34.14 6.77 8.49
C ASP A 209 34.07 5.24 8.74
N ILE A 210 32.85 4.66 8.68
CA ILE A 210 32.66 3.20 8.81
C ILE A 210 33.15 2.46 7.59
N ASP A 211 33.63 1.22 7.77
CA ASP A 211 33.92 0.32 6.66
C ASP A 211 32.63 -0.28 6.09
N ILE A 212 32.11 0.33 5.03
CA ILE A 212 30.87 -0.08 4.34
C ILE A 212 30.92 -1.55 3.89
N LYS A 213 32.10 -2.08 3.58
CA LYS A 213 32.25 -3.47 3.11
C LYS A 213 31.85 -4.50 4.17
N THR A 214 31.97 -4.14 5.44
CA THR A 214 31.60 -5.02 6.55
C THR A 214 30.10 -5.12 6.75
N LEU A 215 29.32 -4.17 6.22
CA LEU A 215 27.87 -4.13 6.41
C LEU A 215 27.11 -5.23 5.64
N GLY A 216 27.72 -5.78 4.58
CA GLY A 216 27.13 -6.87 3.81
C GLY A 216 26.96 -8.20 4.57
N GLN A 217 27.49 -8.30 5.81
CA GLN A 217 27.28 -9.46 6.66
C GLN A 217 25.91 -9.48 7.35
N TYR A 218 25.20 -8.35 7.39
CA TYR A 218 23.90 -8.25 8.06
C TYR A 218 22.76 -8.68 7.12
N PRO A 219 21.69 -9.30 7.67
CA PRO A 219 20.57 -9.74 6.85
C PRO A 219 19.83 -8.53 6.27
N ARG A 220 19.35 -8.68 5.03
CA ARG A 220 18.49 -7.72 4.37
C ARG A 220 17.07 -8.26 4.35
N CYS A 221 16.07 -7.40 4.51
CA CYS A 221 14.68 -7.82 4.51
C CYS A 221 14.30 -8.58 3.24
N GLU A 222 14.75 -8.13 2.07
CA GLU A 222 14.45 -8.76 0.78
C GLU A 222 15.00 -10.17 0.61
N ASP A 223 15.97 -10.59 1.44
CA ASP A 223 16.57 -11.93 1.44
C ASP A 223 15.91 -12.86 2.47
N VAL A 224 14.98 -12.36 3.29
CA VAL A 224 14.28 -13.12 4.32
C VAL A 224 12.87 -13.44 3.87
N GLU A 225 12.49 -14.73 3.87
CA GLU A 225 11.13 -15.15 3.53
C GLU A 225 10.11 -14.56 4.52
N ASN A 226 8.90 -14.28 4.05
CA ASN A 226 7.84 -13.60 4.81
C ASN A 226 8.16 -12.19 5.31
N SER A 227 9.32 -11.62 4.94
CA SER A 227 9.61 -10.22 5.23
C SER A 227 8.61 -9.28 4.55
N PRO A 228 8.19 -8.20 5.23
CA PRO A 228 7.28 -7.23 4.63
C PRO A 228 7.92 -6.33 3.57
N VAL A 229 9.25 -6.26 3.48
CA VAL A 229 9.98 -5.41 2.52
C VAL A 229 10.61 -6.29 1.45
N LYS A 230 10.34 -6.00 0.17
CA LYS A 230 10.70 -6.85 -0.97
C LYS A 230 11.87 -6.34 -1.80
N GLY A 231 12.57 -5.30 -1.34
CA GLY A 231 13.72 -4.73 -2.02
C GLY A 231 14.33 -3.55 -1.27
N GLU A 232 15.31 -2.88 -1.88
CA GLU A 232 15.92 -1.66 -1.35
C GLU A 232 15.35 -0.44 -2.09
N TYR A 233 14.66 0.45 -1.36
CA TYR A 233 13.96 1.60 -1.94
C TYR A 233 14.35 2.89 -1.24
N PRO A 234 14.93 3.88 -1.95
CA PRO A 234 15.26 5.17 -1.37
C PRO A 234 13.99 5.96 -1.05
N LEU A 235 14.00 6.68 0.04
CA LEU A 235 12.87 7.48 0.53
C LEU A 235 13.17 8.97 0.44
N TRP A 236 12.19 9.72 -0.02
CA TRP A 236 12.19 11.17 -0.01
C TRP A 236 11.22 11.69 1.05
N ALA A 237 11.71 12.55 1.94
CA ALA A 237 10.91 13.17 2.97
C ALA A 237 10.14 14.38 2.45
N LEU A 238 8.86 14.46 2.76
CA LEU A 238 7.93 15.50 2.37
C LEU A 238 7.23 16.09 3.60
N PRO A 239 7.03 17.41 3.67
CA PRO A 239 6.18 17.98 4.71
C PRO A 239 4.74 17.59 4.48
N GLY A 240 4.01 17.28 5.54
CA GLY A 240 2.61 16.91 5.48
C GLY A 240 1.82 17.46 6.66
N ASP A 241 0.51 17.46 6.49
CA ASP A 241 -0.46 17.67 7.55
C ASP A 241 -1.44 16.51 7.52
N SER A 242 -1.71 15.92 8.68
CA SER A 242 -2.58 14.77 8.85
C SER A 242 -3.83 15.18 9.64
N CYS A 243 -4.99 14.80 9.17
CA CYS A 243 -6.26 15.03 9.86
C CYS A 243 -6.68 13.79 10.65
N ILE A 244 -7.41 14.02 11.76
CA ILE A 244 -8.12 12.91 12.40
C ILE A 244 -9.05 12.26 11.36
N ASN A 245 -9.16 10.95 11.39
CA ASN A 245 -9.98 10.19 10.44
C ASN A 245 -10.87 9.18 11.17
N ARG A 246 -11.79 8.54 10.44
CA ARG A 246 -12.81 7.63 10.98
C ARG A 246 -12.27 6.46 11.80
N THR A 247 -11.00 6.09 11.59
CA THR A 247 -10.39 4.95 12.28
C THR A 247 -9.71 5.34 13.58
N CYS A 248 -9.59 6.66 13.85
CA CYS A 248 -8.97 7.17 15.06
C CYS A 248 -9.96 7.22 16.22
N ASN A 249 -9.51 6.89 17.41
CA ASN A 249 -10.27 7.09 18.64
C ASN A 249 -10.73 8.56 18.79
N GLY A 250 -11.98 8.76 19.16
CA GLY A 250 -12.60 10.09 19.36
C GLY A 250 -13.17 10.71 18.08
N PHE A 251 -12.95 10.15 16.89
CA PHE A 251 -13.53 10.67 15.65
C PHE A 251 -15.06 10.61 15.67
N GLU A 252 -15.66 9.52 16.14
CA GLU A 252 -17.11 9.35 16.19
C GLU A 252 -17.80 10.45 17.03
N GLN A 253 -17.20 10.83 18.16
CA GLN A 253 -17.74 11.89 19.00
C GLN A 253 -17.67 13.26 18.30
N LEU A 254 -16.52 13.57 17.67
CA LEU A 254 -16.35 14.81 16.89
C LEU A 254 -17.35 14.89 15.74
N PHE A 255 -17.59 13.76 15.08
CA PHE A 255 -18.55 13.65 14.00
C PHE A 255 -19.98 13.85 14.50
N ALA A 256 -20.37 13.19 15.59
CA ALA A 256 -21.70 13.35 16.20
C ALA A 256 -21.97 14.80 16.61
N ASP A 257 -20.98 15.44 17.23
CA ASP A 257 -21.08 16.84 17.66
C ASP A 257 -21.18 17.80 16.46
N ALA A 258 -20.42 17.55 15.39
CA ALA A 258 -20.48 18.32 14.16
C ALA A 258 -21.87 18.23 13.50
N VAL A 259 -22.41 17.02 13.35
CA VAL A 259 -23.75 16.80 12.78
C VAL A 259 -24.83 17.51 13.62
N LYS A 260 -24.76 17.37 14.94
CA LYS A 260 -25.69 18.02 15.84
C LYS A 260 -25.64 19.56 15.75
N GLN A 261 -24.44 20.13 15.68
CA GLN A 261 -24.24 21.57 15.62
C GLN A 261 -24.62 22.17 14.27
N LEU A 262 -24.32 21.49 13.17
CA LEU A 262 -24.55 22.00 11.82
C LEU A 262 -25.99 21.78 11.35
N TYR A 263 -26.61 20.66 11.73
CA TYR A 263 -27.88 20.22 11.15
C TYR A 263 -28.96 19.95 12.20
N GLY A 264 -28.63 19.95 13.51
CA GLY A 264 -29.57 19.61 14.57
C GLY A 264 -29.95 18.13 14.64
N ASP A 265 -29.33 17.31 13.79
CA ASP A 265 -29.63 15.88 13.69
C ASP A 265 -28.99 15.10 14.83
N LYS A 266 -29.65 14.04 15.26
CA LYS A 266 -29.05 13.01 16.10
C LYS A 266 -28.53 11.91 15.20
N LEU A 267 -27.26 11.54 15.36
CA LEU A 267 -26.73 10.38 14.67
C LEU A 267 -27.44 9.11 15.15
N GLU A 268 -27.94 8.33 14.21
CA GLU A 268 -28.52 7.00 14.43
C GLU A 268 -27.48 5.91 14.20
N THR A 269 -26.46 6.20 13.39
CA THR A 269 -25.35 5.30 13.09
C THR A 269 -24.03 6.06 13.26
N PRO A 270 -22.95 5.41 13.70
CA PRO A 270 -21.63 6.04 13.80
C PRO A 270 -20.94 6.21 12.44
N TYR A 271 -21.57 5.75 11.36
CA TYR A 271 -20.96 5.74 10.03
C TYR A 271 -21.26 7.02 9.27
N PHE A 272 -20.18 7.67 8.85
CA PHE A 272 -20.21 8.96 8.17
C PHE A 272 -20.90 8.87 6.80
N ASP A 273 -20.60 7.84 6.03
CA ASP A 273 -21.19 7.52 4.74
C ASP A 273 -22.70 7.27 4.84
N ASP A 274 -23.15 6.46 5.79
CA ASP A 274 -24.57 6.21 6.02
C ASP A 274 -25.34 7.49 6.32
N TYR A 275 -24.75 8.39 7.09
CA TYR A 275 -25.36 9.69 7.36
C TYR A 275 -25.48 10.55 6.09
N LEU A 276 -24.46 10.56 5.24
CA LEU A 276 -24.49 11.33 4.00
C LEU A 276 -25.45 10.73 2.97
N LYS A 277 -25.54 9.40 2.90
CA LYS A 277 -26.47 8.68 2.01
C LYS A 277 -27.95 8.95 2.33
N LYS A 278 -28.28 9.53 3.50
CA LYS A 278 -29.66 9.98 3.81
C LYS A 278 -30.19 11.04 2.83
N ILE A 279 -29.36 11.70 2.06
CA ILE A 279 -29.75 12.59 0.95
C ILE A 279 -30.42 11.80 -0.19
N LEU A 280 -30.04 10.54 -0.36
CA LEU A 280 -30.56 9.65 -1.40
C LEU A 280 -31.92 9.05 -1.00
N PRO A 281 -32.75 8.64 -1.98
CA PRO A 281 -33.92 7.80 -1.72
C PRO A 281 -33.54 6.56 -0.91
N GLU A 282 -34.40 6.19 0.06
CA GLU A 282 -34.09 5.12 1.03
C GLU A 282 -33.78 3.78 0.33
N GLU A 283 -34.51 3.46 -0.72
CA GLU A 283 -34.35 2.24 -1.53
C GLU A 283 -32.99 2.12 -2.22
N HIS A 284 -32.26 3.23 -2.39
CA HIS A 284 -30.98 3.28 -3.14
C HIS A 284 -29.73 3.49 -2.26
N ARG A 285 -29.88 3.72 -0.96
CA ARG A 285 -28.77 4.05 -0.08
C ARG A 285 -27.69 2.98 -0.03
N ASN A 286 -28.10 1.70 -0.05
CA ASN A 286 -27.19 0.57 0.02
C ASN A 286 -26.59 0.18 -1.34
N GLU A 287 -27.05 0.82 -2.43
CA GLU A 287 -26.60 0.52 -3.79
C GLU A 287 -25.50 1.46 -4.29
N VAL A 288 -25.20 2.51 -3.50
CA VAL A 288 -24.25 3.55 -3.86
C VAL A 288 -22.90 3.28 -3.20
N ASP A 289 -21.86 3.30 -3.99
CA ASP A 289 -20.47 3.16 -3.54
C ASP A 289 -20.10 4.33 -2.61
N ASP A 290 -19.50 4.01 -1.46
CA ASP A 290 -19.06 4.98 -0.48
C ASP A 290 -18.06 5.98 -1.04
N ALA A 291 -17.21 5.54 -1.99
CA ALA A 291 -16.27 6.42 -2.68
C ALA A 291 -16.96 7.56 -3.46
N LEU A 292 -18.14 7.30 -4.04
CA LEU A 292 -18.93 8.33 -4.71
C LEU A 292 -19.51 9.35 -3.74
N VAL A 293 -19.85 8.92 -2.53
CA VAL A 293 -20.43 9.78 -1.48
C VAL A 293 -19.39 10.71 -0.89
N MET A 294 -18.20 10.19 -0.68
CA MET A 294 -17.15 10.87 0.09
C MET A 294 -16.16 11.64 -0.78
N GLY A 295 -16.01 11.25 -2.05
CA GLY A 295 -15.01 11.83 -2.93
C GLY A 295 -13.61 11.74 -2.31
N ASP A 296 -12.83 12.81 -2.47
CA ASP A 296 -11.48 12.94 -1.92
C ASP A 296 -11.44 13.45 -0.46
N ASN A 297 -12.52 13.22 0.34
CA ASN A 297 -12.56 13.72 1.71
C ASN A 297 -11.50 13.02 2.58
N PRO A 298 -10.47 13.73 3.07
CA PRO A 298 -9.34 13.12 3.78
C PRO A 298 -9.71 12.52 5.14
N MET A 299 -10.89 12.83 5.69
CA MET A 299 -11.35 12.27 6.97
C MET A 299 -11.99 10.90 6.81
N TYR A 300 -12.38 10.53 5.61
CA TYR A 300 -12.99 9.23 5.34
C TYR A 300 -12.03 8.26 4.68
N TYR A 301 -11.48 8.67 3.55
CA TYR A 301 -10.44 7.92 2.85
C TYR A 301 -9.09 8.59 3.04
N GLY A 302 -8.83 9.23 4.13
CA GLY A 302 -7.61 9.98 4.26
C GLY A 302 -6.50 9.32 3.45
N PRO A 303 -5.67 10.04 2.67
CA PRO A 303 -4.54 9.45 1.98
C PRO A 303 -3.62 8.70 2.93
N THR A 304 -3.96 8.69 4.17
CA THR A 304 -3.23 8.29 5.35
C THR A 304 -3.01 6.78 5.46
N TRP A 305 -3.93 5.94 4.99
CA TRP A 305 -3.69 4.49 5.02
C TRP A 305 -2.62 4.01 4.03
N LYS A 306 -2.29 4.83 3.01
CA LYS A 306 -1.23 4.57 2.04
C LYS A 306 0.04 5.39 2.28
N ASN A 307 0.10 6.19 3.34
CA ASN A 307 1.24 7.06 3.54
C ASN A 307 2.28 6.43 4.46
N PHE A 308 3.52 6.41 4.02
CA PHE A 308 4.62 6.39 4.95
C PHE A 308 4.62 7.71 5.70
N GLN A 309 4.53 7.69 7.01
CA GLN A 309 4.58 8.91 7.79
C GLN A 309 5.14 8.72 9.19
N MET A 310 5.68 9.79 9.74
CA MET A 310 6.01 9.97 11.16
C MET A 310 5.18 11.12 11.69
N LEU A 311 4.67 11.00 12.92
CA LEU A 311 3.77 11.94 13.57
C LEU A 311 2.41 12.08 12.85
N GLY A 312 1.57 12.99 13.36
CA GLY A 312 0.20 13.19 12.87
C GLY A 312 -0.75 12.08 13.33
N PHE A 313 -1.92 12.05 12.74
CA PHE A 313 -2.91 11.03 13.02
C PHE A 313 -2.61 9.74 12.26
N PRO A 314 -2.63 8.58 12.94
CA PRO A 314 -2.51 7.29 12.27
C PRO A 314 -3.74 7.00 11.41
N ALA A 315 -3.60 6.03 10.49
CA ALA A 315 -4.73 5.41 9.85
C ALA A 315 -4.67 3.89 10.08
N PHE A 316 -5.79 3.33 10.45
CA PHE A 316 -5.93 1.91 10.72
C PHE A 316 -6.80 1.26 9.65
N GLU A 317 -6.58 -0.02 9.37
CA GLU A 317 -7.45 -0.79 8.47
C GLU A 317 -8.80 -1.07 9.14
N GLN A 318 -8.78 -1.23 10.46
CA GLN A 318 -9.97 -1.50 11.27
C GLN A 318 -10.22 -0.33 12.23
N TYR A 319 -9.55 -0.32 13.37
CA TYR A 319 -9.65 0.73 14.40
C TYR A 319 -8.41 0.70 15.30
N ASP A 320 -8.27 1.73 16.14
CA ASP A 320 -7.18 1.82 17.12
C ASP A 320 -7.40 0.82 18.27
N GLU A 321 -6.63 -0.26 18.28
CA GLU A 321 -6.70 -1.33 19.30
C GLU A 321 -5.83 -1.06 20.53
N ARG A 322 -5.12 0.07 20.58
CA ARG A 322 -4.31 0.37 21.75
C ARG A 322 -5.18 0.49 23.00
N PRO A 323 -4.75 -0.10 24.14
CA PRO A 323 -5.53 -0.05 25.37
C PRO A 323 -5.81 1.39 25.81
N GLU A 324 -6.97 1.62 26.43
CA GLU A 324 -7.28 2.91 27.03
C GLU A 324 -6.19 3.29 28.04
N GLY A 325 -5.68 4.53 27.95
CA GLY A 325 -4.59 5.02 28.77
C GLY A 325 -3.20 4.53 28.33
N CYS A 326 -3.06 3.94 27.16
CA CYS A 326 -1.78 3.61 26.56
C CYS A 326 -0.90 4.87 26.48
N ARG A 327 0.30 4.79 27.06
CA ARG A 327 1.25 5.91 27.10
C ARG A 327 1.97 6.15 25.77
N CYS A 328 1.93 5.18 24.86
CA CYS A 328 2.46 5.31 23.50
C CYS A 328 1.40 5.98 22.63
N ASP A 329 1.24 7.29 22.78
CA ASP A 329 0.17 8.12 22.21
C ASP A 329 0.54 8.80 20.90
N THR A 330 1.80 8.82 20.53
CA THR A 330 2.35 9.53 19.38
C THR A 330 2.77 8.54 18.30
N LEU A 331 2.30 8.74 17.08
CA LEU A 331 2.72 7.93 15.92
C LEU A 331 4.20 8.18 15.65
N LEU A 332 5.04 7.19 15.92
CA LEU A 332 6.47 7.26 15.57
C LEU A 332 6.67 6.98 14.08
N LEU A 333 6.01 5.95 13.55
CA LEU A 333 6.17 5.52 12.18
C LEU A 333 4.95 4.71 11.71
N GLN A 334 4.47 4.98 10.50
CA GLN A 334 3.50 4.16 9.79
C GLN A 334 4.10 3.72 8.46
N ILE A 335 4.05 2.42 8.19
CA ILE A 335 4.58 1.79 6.96
C ILE A 335 3.42 1.03 6.31
N PRO A 336 2.82 1.54 5.23
CA PRO A 336 1.73 0.86 4.53
C PRO A 336 2.24 -0.21 3.57
N THR A 337 1.34 -1.05 3.09
CA THR A 337 1.56 -1.85 1.89
C THR A 337 1.61 -0.94 0.66
N ILE A 338 2.66 -1.05 -0.15
CA ILE A 338 2.86 -0.25 -1.37
C ILE A 338 3.20 -1.15 -2.56
N GLU A 339 2.42 -1.01 -3.62
CA GLU A 339 2.70 -1.65 -4.90
C GLU A 339 3.96 -1.08 -5.56
N ASN A 340 4.77 -1.94 -6.16
CA ASN A 340 5.94 -1.52 -6.89
C ASN A 340 5.54 -0.95 -8.26
N ILE A 341 5.52 0.38 -8.37
CA ILE A 341 5.13 1.12 -9.58
C ILE A 341 6.11 0.96 -10.76
N ASN A 342 7.28 0.37 -10.54
CA ASN A 342 8.30 0.18 -11.59
C ASN A 342 8.13 -1.14 -12.36
N GLU A 343 7.20 -2.01 -11.96
CA GLU A 343 6.94 -3.28 -12.63
C GLU A 343 5.53 -3.30 -13.22
N SER A 344 5.45 -3.36 -14.53
CA SER A 344 4.22 -3.26 -15.33
C SER A 344 3.29 -4.49 -15.25
N GLN A 345 3.55 -5.45 -14.37
CA GLN A 345 2.71 -6.62 -14.14
C GLN A 345 2.27 -6.62 -12.67
N GLY A 346 0.97 -6.45 -12.44
CA GLY A 346 0.38 -6.37 -11.10
C GLY A 346 0.78 -7.56 -10.22
N GLY A 347 1.05 -7.25 -8.94
CA GLY A 347 1.40 -8.23 -7.90
C GLY A 347 2.82 -8.10 -7.33
N ASN A 348 3.62 -7.16 -7.80
CA ASN A 348 4.93 -6.85 -7.18
C ASN A 348 4.79 -5.72 -6.17
N TRP A 349 5.13 -6.02 -4.94
CA TRP A 349 5.03 -5.10 -3.80
C TRP A 349 6.42 -4.58 -3.41
N SER A 350 6.53 -3.30 -3.10
CA SER A 350 7.70 -2.75 -2.42
C SER A 350 7.65 -3.10 -0.93
N THR A 351 6.46 -2.95 -0.33
CA THR A 351 6.16 -3.42 1.02
C THR A 351 4.81 -4.14 1.02
N ILE A 352 4.66 -5.19 1.83
CA ILE A 352 3.40 -5.90 2.03
C ILE A 352 3.27 -6.38 3.47
N TRP A 353 2.17 -6.00 4.14
CA TRP A 353 1.83 -6.38 5.49
C TRP A 353 0.54 -7.18 5.46
N GLY A 354 0.63 -8.51 5.70
CA GLY A 354 -0.53 -9.38 5.62
C GLY A 354 -1.27 -9.26 4.29
N ASP A 355 -2.59 -9.14 4.36
CA ASP A 355 -3.47 -8.91 3.20
C ASP A 355 -3.67 -7.39 2.98
N CYS A 356 -2.67 -6.75 2.37
CA CYS A 356 -2.68 -5.31 2.00
C CYS A 356 -2.84 -4.33 3.18
N GLY A 357 -2.37 -4.68 4.36
CA GLY A 357 -2.44 -3.84 5.57
C GLY A 357 -1.33 -2.83 5.74
N SER A 358 -1.12 -2.40 6.97
CA SER A 358 -0.03 -1.50 7.36
C SER A 358 0.50 -1.78 8.78
N ALA A 359 1.75 -1.40 9.01
CA ALA A 359 2.41 -1.47 10.30
C ALA A 359 2.54 -0.08 10.91
N ARG A 360 2.39 -0.01 12.23
CA ARG A 360 2.51 1.24 13.00
C ARG A 360 3.34 1.04 14.25
N LEU A 361 4.19 2.03 14.49
CA LEU A 361 4.95 2.14 15.73
C LEU A 361 4.50 3.40 16.47
N PHE A 362 4.20 3.25 17.75
CA PHE A 362 3.82 4.37 18.61
C PHE A 362 4.80 4.52 19.76
N ILE A 363 5.00 5.76 20.20
CA ILE A 363 5.90 6.13 21.28
C ILE A 363 5.23 7.20 22.16
N ASN A 364 5.67 7.32 23.40
CA ASN A 364 5.30 8.48 24.19
C ASN A 364 6.04 9.73 23.68
N ALA A 365 5.33 10.86 23.52
CA ALA A 365 5.90 12.11 23.01
C ALA A 365 7.13 12.60 23.79
N ASP A 366 7.12 12.45 25.13
CA ASP A 366 8.27 12.85 25.97
C ASP A 366 9.45 11.91 25.82
N ASN A 367 9.22 10.60 25.61
CA ASN A 367 10.28 9.65 25.29
C ASN A 367 10.92 10.01 23.95
N LEU A 368 10.11 10.33 22.94
CA LEU A 368 10.61 10.76 21.63
C LEU A 368 11.47 12.04 21.73
N ARG A 369 11.06 13.05 22.54
CA ARG A 369 11.86 14.25 22.80
C ARG A 369 13.19 13.95 23.46
N ARG A 370 13.22 12.97 24.38
CA ARG A 370 14.47 12.54 25.07
C ARG A 370 15.28 11.55 24.26
N ARG A 371 14.82 11.15 23.06
CA ARG A 371 15.46 10.10 22.23
C ARG A 371 15.51 8.74 22.94
N ASP A 372 14.53 8.47 23.78
CA ASP A 372 14.38 7.20 24.50
C ASP A 372 13.41 6.30 23.72
N PHE A 373 13.93 5.40 22.92
CA PHE A 373 13.20 4.43 22.11
C PHE A 373 13.08 3.06 22.79
N SER A 374 13.28 2.98 24.10
CA SER A 374 13.19 1.71 24.86
C SER A 374 11.77 1.17 24.98
N GLN A 375 10.75 2.04 24.82
CA GLN A 375 9.34 1.70 24.91
C GLN A 375 8.65 2.19 23.64
N VAL A 376 8.49 1.30 22.67
CA VAL A 376 7.80 1.55 21.41
C VAL A 376 6.75 0.47 21.24
N TYR A 377 5.50 0.87 21.10
CA TYR A 377 4.37 -0.02 20.83
C TYR A 377 4.35 -0.34 19.34
N PHE A 378 4.47 -1.61 18.99
CA PHE A 378 4.42 -2.07 17.60
C PHE A 378 3.15 -2.86 17.36
N GLU A 379 2.44 -2.53 16.28
CA GLU A 379 1.27 -3.28 15.78
C GLU A 379 1.25 -3.33 14.26
N PHE A 380 0.48 -4.27 13.71
CA PHE A 380 0.03 -4.23 12.33
C PHE A 380 -1.43 -4.68 12.22
N GLN A 381 -2.11 -4.20 11.20
CA GLN A 381 -3.46 -4.64 10.82
C GLN A 381 -3.50 -4.90 9.33
N CYS A 382 -4.36 -5.83 8.92
CA CYS A 382 -4.64 -6.12 7.51
C CYS A 382 -6.13 -6.45 7.33
N TYR A 383 -6.55 -6.62 6.08
CA TYR A 383 -7.93 -6.98 5.71
C TYR A 383 -8.22 -8.45 5.91
#